data_3ad8b765e964919d62ca3674596c209a
#
_entry.id   3ad8b765e964919d62ca3674596c209a
#
_cell.length_a   1.000
_cell.length_b   1.000
_cell.length_c   1.000
_cell.angle_alpha   90.00
_cell.angle_beta   90.00
_cell.angle_gamma   90.00
#
_symmetry.space_group_name_H-M   'P 1'
#
loop_
_entity.id
_entity.type
_entity.pdbx_description
1 polymer ?
#
loop_
_entity_poly.entity_id
_entity_poly.type
_entity_poly.pdbx_seq_one_letter_code
_entity_poly.pdbx_strand_id
1 'polypeptide(L)'
;PDFSVIDAAIVKDPTQGDLIMVVKNENSNPPEKNLRVTRTKNIAKGFPTKVSAPITGKYWAEGPAPLFVGDALYVYFDKYRDHRYGAVRSLDHGETWEDVSDQVSFPKGIRHGTAFAVDASVVESLVDDRKHQSVKAQTSSWFNDKDLTLTGVYYYPEHWDESQWERDFKKMHELGFEFTHFAEFCLGATGTRRGTL
;
A
#
# COMPACT_ATOMS: atom_id res chain seq x y z
N PRO A 1 11.69 -7.40 -12.56
CA PRO A 1 11.15 -7.12 -13.89
C PRO A 1 12.08 -6.20 -14.67
N ASP A 2 11.89 -6.13 -15.96
CA ASP A 2 12.65 -5.30 -16.91
C ASP A 2 12.02 -3.90 -17.12
N PHE A 3 11.16 -3.48 -16.21
CA PHE A 3 10.50 -2.18 -16.20
C PHE A 3 10.59 -1.51 -14.83
N SER A 4 10.34 -0.21 -14.79
CA SER A 4 10.28 0.57 -13.56
C SER A 4 9.06 0.17 -12.73
N VAL A 5 9.26 -0.12 -11.46
CA VAL A 5 8.24 -0.61 -10.52
C VAL A 5 8.09 0.37 -9.36
N ILE A 6 6.83 0.71 -9.04
CA ILE A 6 6.46 1.48 -7.85
C ILE A 6 5.19 0.89 -7.21
N ASP A 7 4.75 1.45 -6.10
CA ASP A 7 3.50 1.13 -5.40
C ASP A 7 3.32 -0.38 -5.14
N ALA A 8 4.29 -1.01 -4.49
CA ALA A 8 4.20 -2.43 -4.16
C ALA A 8 3.28 -2.67 -2.95
N ALA A 9 2.32 -3.60 -3.09
CA ALA A 9 1.49 -4.06 -2.00
C ALA A 9 1.46 -5.59 -1.96
N ILE A 10 1.44 -6.17 -0.75
CA ILE A 10 1.51 -7.62 -0.56
C ILE A 10 0.29 -8.10 0.21
N VAL A 11 -0.28 -9.20 -0.26
CA VAL A 11 -1.33 -9.95 0.45
C VAL A 11 -0.95 -11.42 0.55
N LYS A 12 -1.33 -12.06 1.65
CA LYS A 12 -1.16 -13.50 1.83
C LYS A 12 -2.41 -14.22 1.34
N ASP A 13 -2.22 -15.19 0.46
CA ASP A 13 -3.30 -16.12 0.07
C ASP A 13 -3.68 -16.99 1.28
N PRO A 14 -4.93 -16.92 1.74
CA PRO A 14 -5.36 -17.66 2.94
C PRO A 14 -5.42 -19.18 2.72
N THR A 15 -5.57 -19.62 1.48
CA THR A 15 -5.74 -21.03 1.12
C THR A 15 -4.40 -21.66 0.71
N GLN A 16 -3.66 -21.04 -0.20
CA GLN A 16 -2.40 -21.58 -0.72
C GLN A 16 -1.20 -21.18 0.12
N GLY A 17 -1.32 -20.16 0.95
CA GLY A 17 -0.26 -19.65 1.82
C GLY A 17 0.81 -18.83 1.09
N ASP A 18 0.67 -18.63 -0.22
CA ASP A 18 1.56 -17.81 -1.02
C ASP A 18 1.43 -16.33 -0.64
N LEU A 19 2.53 -15.60 -0.78
CA LEU A 19 2.52 -14.14 -0.76
C LEU A 19 2.39 -13.64 -2.20
N ILE A 20 1.35 -12.86 -2.45
CA ILE A 20 1.06 -12.24 -3.74
C ILE A 20 1.43 -10.77 -3.62
N MET A 21 2.35 -10.31 -4.45
CA MET A 21 2.72 -8.90 -4.54
C MET A 21 2.12 -8.30 -5.80
N VAL A 22 1.38 -7.21 -5.62
CA VAL A 22 0.86 -6.37 -6.70
C VAL A 22 1.79 -5.18 -6.85
N VAL A 23 2.19 -4.89 -8.07
CA VAL A 23 3.10 -3.78 -8.38
C VAL A 23 2.56 -2.95 -9.54
N LYS A 24 2.88 -1.67 -9.52
CA LYS A 24 2.63 -0.78 -10.65
C LYS A 24 3.80 -0.80 -11.62
N ASN A 25 3.52 -1.02 -12.90
CA ASN A 25 4.45 -0.73 -13.98
C ASN A 25 4.46 0.78 -14.25
N GLU A 26 5.62 1.41 -14.07
CA GLU A 26 5.80 2.86 -14.22
C GLU A 26 6.54 3.24 -15.51
N ASN A 27 6.60 2.34 -16.51
CA ASN A 27 7.19 2.67 -17.80
C ASN A 27 6.57 3.93 -18.41
N SER A 28 7.43 4.77 -18.93
CA SER A 28 7.05 6.06 -19.54
C SER A 28 7.16 6.04 -21.06
N ASN A 29 7.96 5.12 -21.63
CA ASN A 29 8.14 5.03 -23.07
C ASN A 29 8.31 3.55 -23.51
N PRO A 30 7.27 2.92 -24.11
CA PRO A 30 5.89 3.40 -24.15
C PRO A 30 5.27 3.46 -22.74
N PRO A 31 4.27 4.31 -22.51
CA PRO A 31 3.63 4.38 -21.21
C PRO A 31 2.79 3.13 -20.95
N GLU A 32 3.10 2.42 -19.86
CA GLU A 32 2.43 1.19 -19.45
C GLU A 32 2.00 1.29 -17.97
N LYS A 33 1.18 2.23 -17.64
CA LYS A 33 0.74 2.53 -16.28
C LYS A 33 -0.32 1.54 -15.81
N ASN A 34 0.06 0.26 -15.66
CA ASN A 34 -0.82 -0.85 -15.30
C ASN A 34 -0.32 -1.58 -14.05
N LEU A 35 -1.18 -2.39 -13.45
CA LEU A 35 -0.84 -3.25 -12.33
C LEU A 35 -0.49 -4.67 -12.82
N ARG A 36 0.45 -5.29 -12.14
CA ARG A 36 0.90 -6.66 -12.39
C ARG A 36 1.13 -7.39 -11.08
N VAL A 37 1.13 -8.72 -11.11
CA VAL A 37 1.34 -9.55 -9.92
C VAL A 37 2.55 -10.47 -10.08
N THR A 38 3.16 -10.77 -8.95
CA THR A 38 4.14 -11.84 -8.78
C THR A 38 3.89 -12.52 -7.44
N ARG A 39 4.40 -13.74 -7.25
CA ARG A 39 4.16 -14.48 -6.01
C ARG A 39 5.38 -15.24 -5.54
N THR A 40 5.45 -15.47 -4.24
CA THR A 40 6.48 -16.29 -3.60
C THR A 40 5.90 -17.08 -2.41
N LYS A 41 6.45 -18.25 -2.16
CA LYS A 41 6.19 -19.03 -0.94
C LYS A 41 7.12 -18.67 0.20
N ASN A 42 8.18 -17.92 -0.08
CA ASN A 42 9.21 -17.61 0.90
C ASN A 42 9.73 -16.19 0.69
N ILE A 43 9.29 -15.29 1.58
CA ILE A 43 9.68 -13.88 1.53
C ILE A 43 11.21 -13.68 1.63
N ALA A 44 11.91 -14.55 2.38
CA ALA A 44 13.36 -14.46 2.53
C ALA A 44 14.13 -14.73 1.23
N LYS A 45 13.50 -15.39 0.26
CA LYS A 45 14.05 -15.60 -1.10
C LYS A 45 13.67 -14.45 -2.05
N GLY A 46 12.85 -13.51 -1.59
CA GLY A 46 12.30 -12.44 -2.42
C GLY A 46 11.21 -12.93 -3.38
N PHE A 47 10.80 -12.03 -4.25
CA PHE A 47 9.84 -12.30 -5.31
C PHE A 47 10.56 -12.52 -6.64
N PRO A 48 10.02 -13.41 -7.50
CA PRO A 48 10.54 -13.57 -8.85
C PRO A 48 10.51 -12.25 -9.64
N THR A 49 11.51 -12.06 -10.49
CA THR A 49 11.55 -10.90 -11.41
C THR A 49 10.49 -10.99 -12.53
N LYS A 50 10.02 -12.21 -12.82
CA LYS A 50 8.92 -12.43 -13.76
C LYS A 50 7.61 -12.05 -13.09
N VAL A 51 6.85 -11.20 -13.74
CA VAL A 51 5.50 -10.77 -13.32
C VAL A 51 4.46 -11.21 -14.34
N SER A 52 3.18 -11.15 -13.95
CA SER A 52 2.05 -11.46 -14.84
C SER A 52 1.95 -10.51 -16.03
N ALA A 53 1.06 -10.82 -16.98
CA ALA A 53 0.47 -9.81 -17.85
C ALA A 53 -0.25 -8.74 -17.01
N PRO A 54 -0.59 -7.55 -17.59
CA PRO A 54 -1.40 -6.57 -16.89
C PRO A 54 -2.69 -7.17 -16.35
N ILE A 55 -2.99 -6.88 -15.07
CA ILE A 55 -4.24 -7.29 -14.41
C ILE A 55 -5.32 -6.21 -14.51
N THR A 56 -4.95 -5.01 -14.96
CA THR A 56 -5.85 -3.87 -15.18
C THR A 56 -6.05 -3.61 -16.67
N GLY A 57 -7.12 -2.89 -17.01
CA GLY A 57 -7.45 -2.52 -18.39
C GLY A 57 -6.50 -1.47 -18.98
N LYS A 58 -6.91 -0.88 -20.13
CA LYS A 58 -6.12 0.12 -20.87
C LYS A 58 -6.18 1.53 -20.26
N TYR A 59 -6.44 1.66 -19.00
CA TYR A 59 -6.42 2.91 -18.23
C TYR A 59 -5.20 2.95 -17.32
N TRP A 60 -4.85 4.12 -16.82
CA TRP A 60 -3.74 4.28 -15.90
C TRP A 60 -4.16 3.96 -14.49
N ALA A 61 -3.47 3.01 -13.86
CA ALA A 61 -3.76 2.50 -12.52
C ALA A 61 -2.53 2.62 -11.62
N GLU A 62 -2.76 2.97 -10.34
CA GLU A 62 -1.73 3.07 -9.31
C GLU A 62 -2.28 2.77 -7.92
N GLY A 63 -1.40 2.72 -6.90
CA GLY A 63 -1.78 2.53 -5.51
C GLY A 63 -2.59 1.26 -5.25
N PRO A 64 -2.11 0.05 -5.59
CA PRO A 64 -2.87 -1.17 -5.39
C PRO A 64 -3.10 -1.48 -3.92
N ALA A 65 -4.33 -1.89 -3.57
CA ALA A 65 -4.72 -2.36 -2.25
C ALA A 65 -5.36 -3.75 -2.37
N PRO A 66 -4.56 -4.83 -2.34
CA PRO A 66 -5.08 -6.20 -2.44
C PRO A 66 -5.74 -6.66 -1.15
N LEU A 67 -6.88 -7.34 -1.27
CA LEU A 67 -7.62 -7.94 -0.16
C LEU A 67 -8.33 -9.21 -0.61
N PHE A 68 -8.23 -10.29 0.18
CA PHE A 68 -9.10 -11.44 0.05
C PHE A 68 -10.44 -11.19 0.77
N VAL A 69 -11.53 -11.43 0.05
CA VAL A 69 -12.90 -11.42 0.58
C VAL A 69 -13.49 -12.80 0.30
N GLY A 70 -13.53 -13.65 1.32
CA GLY A 70 -13.73 -15.08 1.12
C GLY A 70 -12.58 -15.64 0.25
N ASP A 71 -12.94 -16.39 -0.79
CA ASP A 71 -11.96 -16.98 -1.72
C ASP A 71 -11.59 -16.04 -2.89
N ALA A 72 -12.24 -14.88 -2.99
CA ALA A 72 -11.98 -13.93 -4.06
C ALA A 72 -10.88 -12.93 -3.66
N LEU A 73 -9.89 -12.77 -4.52
CA LEU A 73 -8.87 -11.72 -4.39
C LEU A 73 -9.33 -10.48 -5.14
N TYR A 74 -9.54 -9.39 -4.42
CA TYR A 74 -9.76 -8.07 -4.97
C TYR A 74 -8.46 -7.27 -4.94
N VAL A 75 -8.24 -6.46 -5.95
CA VAL A 75 -7.23 -5.39 -5.93
C VAL A 75 -7.96 -4.09 -6.22
N TYR A 76 -8.05 -3.24 -5.22
CA TYR A 76 -8.53 -1.87 -5.36
C TYR A 76 -7.39 -0.98 -5.82
N PHE A 77 -7.68 0.05 -6.60
CA PHE A 77 -6.63 0.94 -7.14
C PHE A 77 -7.20 2.27 -7.62
N ASP A 78 -6.30 3.22 -7.79
CA ASP A 78 -6.61 4.54 -8.31
C ASP A 78 -6.51 4.58 -9.83
N LYS A 79 -7.62 4.86 -10.51
CA LYS A 79 -7.67 5.23 -11.93
C LYS A 79 -7.43 6.74 -12.04
N TYR A 80 -6.19 7.15 -11.73
CA TYR A 80 -5.87 8.52 -11.37
C TYR A 80 -6.10 9.56 -12.49
N ARG A 81 -6.07 9.18 -13.76
CA ARG A 81 -6.46 10.07 -14.86
C ARG A 81 -7.97 10.22 -15.00
N ASP A 82 -8.71 9.22 -14.57
CA ASP A 82 -10.17 9.22 -14.62
C ASP A 82 -10.79 9.82 -13.35
N HIS A 83 -9.95 10.20 -12.36
CA HIS A 83 -10.37 10.67 -11.04
C HIS A 83 -11.37 9.72 -10.36
N ARG A 84 -11.18 8.42 -10.54
CA ARG A 84 -12.03 7.35 -10.02
C ARG A 84 -11.18 6.29 -9.33
N TYR A 85 -11.74 5.68 -8.30
CA TYR A 85 -11.20 4.46 -7.72
C TYR A 85 -11.85 3.27 -8.41
N GLY A 86 -11.11 2.19 -8.61
CA GLY A 86 -11.57 1.01 -9.30
C GLY A 86 -11.18 -0.27 -8.57
N ALA A 87 -11.61 -1.40 -9.12
CA ALA A 87 -11.23 -2.72 -8.63
C ALA A 87 -11.14 -3.74 -9.76
N VAL A 88 -10.21 -4.67 -9.62
CA VAL A 88 -10.21 -5.95 -10.34
C VAL A 88 -10.38 -7.09 -9.35
N ARG A 89 -10.95 -8.20 -9.81
CA ARG A 89 -11.23 -9.39 -9.03
C ARG A 89 -10.63 -10.63 -9.70
N SER A 90 -10.08 -11.52 -8.90
CA SER A 90 -9.70 -12.87 -9.29
C SER A 90 -10.45 -13.88 -8.42
N LEU A 91 -10.95 -14.95 -9.03
CA LEU A 91 -11.60 -16.09 -8.36
C LEU A 91 -10.73 -17.36 -8.37
N ASP A 92 -9.54 -17.27 -8.90
CA ASP A 92 -8.58 -18.36 -9.08
C ASP A 92 -7.20 -18.02 -8.51
N HIS A 93 -7.20 -17.35 -7.36
CA HIS A 93 -5.99 -16.98 -6.62
C HIS A 93 -5.02 -16.07 -7.39
N GLY A 94 -5.53 -15.23 -8.31
CA GLY A 94 -4.73 -14.26 -9.05
C GLY A 94 -4.17 -14.73 -10.38
N GLU A 95 -4.70 -15.82 -10.94
CA GLU A 95 -4.31 -16.28 -12.28
C GLU A 95 -5.04 -15.51 -13.37
N THR A 96 -6.38 -15.34 -13.23
CA THR A 96 -7.18 -14.55 -14.16
C THR A 96 -7.90 -13.41 -13.44
N TRP A 97 -8.20 -12.33 -14.15
CA TRP A 97 -8.71 -11.10 -13.59
C TRP A 97 -9.87 -10.52 -14.38
N GLU A 98 -10.86 -10.02 -13.66
CA GLU A 98 -12.04 -9.33 -14.17
C GLU A 98 -12.05 -7.90 -13.63
N ASP A 99 -12.29 -6.90 -14.49
CA ASP A 99 -12.55 -5.52 -14.05
C ASP A 99 -13.97 -5.44 -13.47
N VAL A 100 -14.05 -5.15 -12.17
CA VAL A 100 -15.29 -5.01 -11.40
C VAL A 100 -15.48 -3.58 -10.90
N SER A 101 -14.82 -2.61 -11.51
CA SER A 101 -14.87 -1.20 -11.09
C SER A 101 -16.28 -0.64 -11.03
N ASP A 102 -17.19 -1.12 -11.88
CA ASP A 102 -18.59 -0.69 -11.87
C ASP A 102 -19.48 -1.44 -10.86
N GLN A 103 -18.95 -2.48 -10.20
CA GLN A 103 -19.63 -3.24 -9.15
C GLN A 103 -19.26 -2.75 -7.74
N VAL A 104 -18.34 -1.82 -7.62
CA VAL A 104 -17.87 -1.25 -6.35
C VAL A 104 -18.20 0.24 -6.29
N SER A 105 -18.44 0.73 -5.07
CA SER A 105 -18.75 2.14 -4.84
C SER A 105 -17.77 2.71 -3.82
N PHE A 106 -17.20 3.86 -4.13
CA PHE A 106 -16.27 4.58 -3.28
C PHE A 106 -16.70 6.03 -3.07
N PRO A 107 -16.37 6.64 -1.93
CA PRO A 107 -16.56 8.06 -1.73
C PRO A 107 -15.86 8.88 -2.81
N LYS A 108 -16.46 10.00 -3.19
CA LYS A 108 -15.86 10.91 -4.18
C LYS A 108 -14.54 11.47 -3.66
N GLY A 109 -13.52 11.43 -4.51
CA GLY A 109 -12.20 12.00 -4.22
C GLY A 109 -11.26 11.10 -3.44
N ILE A 110 -11.65 9.84 -3.17
CA ILE A 110 -10.73 8.85 -2.57
C ILE A 110 -9.56 8.59 -3.51
N ARG A 111 -8.37 8.53 -2.93
CA ARG A 111 -7.11 8.23 -3.61
C ARG A 111 -6.26 7.33 -2.70
N HIS A 112 -5.46 6.44 -3.29
CA HIS A 112 -4.44 5.63 -2.61
C HIS A 112 -4.92 4.99 -1.27
N GLY A 113 -6.13 4.42 -1.27
CA GLY A 113 -6.70 3.79 -0.08
C GLY A 113 -6.04 2.45 0.23
N THR A 114 -6.07 2.04 1.49
CA THR A 114 -5.72 0.70 1.93
C THR A 114 -6.98 -0.07 2.30
N ALA A 115 -7.09 -1.32 1.85
CA ALA A 115 -8.19 -2.22 2.18
C ALA A 115 -7.74 -3.28 3.20
N PHE A 116 -8.50 -3.45 4.26
CA PHE A 116 -8.27 -4.50 5.26
C PHE A 116 -9.59 -4.94 5.91
N ALA A 117 -9.60 -6.18 6.39
CA ALA A 117 -10.77 -6.72 7.08
C ALA A 117 -10.75 -6.32 8.57
N VAL A 118 -11.92 -5.95 9.08
CA VAL A 118 -12.15 -5.67 10.50
C VAL A 118 -13.45 -6.32 10.95
N ASP A 119 -13.63 -6.49 12.26
CA ASP A 119 -14.91 -6.93 12.80
C ASP A 119 -16.02 -5.93 12.48
N ALA A 120 -17.22 -6.43 12.22
CA ALA A 120 -18.39 -5.59 11.89
C ALA A 120 -18.67 -4.55 12.99
N SER A 121 -18.44 -4.88 14.25
CA SER A 121 -18.59 -3.96 15.38
C SER A 121 -17.70 -2.71 15.29
N VAL A 122 -16.52 -2.83 14.68
CA VAL A 122 -15.64 -1.67 14.43
C VAL A 122 -16.29 -0.75 13.41
N VAL A 123 -16.81 -1.30 12.30
CA VAL A 123 -17.50 -0.50 11.28
C VAL A 123 -18.76 0.16 11.85
N GLU A 124 -19.56 -0.60 12.62
CA GLU A 124 -20.76 -0.08 13.27
C GLU A 124 -20.45 1.08 14.23
N SER A 125 -19.34 0.97 14.98
CA SER A 125 -18.93 2.05 15.90
C SER A 125 -18.46 3.31 15.17
N LEU A 126 -17.87 3.16 13.97
CA LEU A 126 -17.44 4.30 13.15
C LEU A 126 -18.62 5.01 12.46
N VAL A 127 -19.70 4.27 12.16
CA VAL A 127 -20.89 4.84 11.48
C VAL A 127 -21.89 5.43 12.45
N ASP A 128 -21.93 4.95 13.69
CA ASP A 128 -22.83 5.44 14.74
C ASP A 128 -22.15 6.50 15.62
N ASP A 129 -22.26 7.77 15.24
CA ASP A 129 -21.68 8.90 15.98
C ASP A 129 -22.06 8.94 17.46
N ARG A 130 -23.21 8.36 17.86
CA ARG A 130 -23.62 8.25 19.26
C ARG A 130 -22.79 7.27 20.05
N LYS A 131 -22.17 6.27 19.41
CA LYS A 131 -21.26 5.31 20.05
C LYS A 131 -19.85 5.89 20.21
N HIS A 132 -19.45 6.87 19.41
CA HIS A 132 -18.16 7.56 19.57
C HIS A 132 -18.00 8.26 20.92
N GLN A 133 -19.10 8.68 21.56
CA GLN A 133 -19.05 9.28 22.90
C GLN A 133 -18.88 8.25 24.04
N SER A 134 -19.10 6.97 23.79
CA SER A 134 -19.04 5.92 24.80
C SER A 134 -17.84 4.96 24.67
N VAL A 135 -17.17 4.96 23.55
CA VAL A 135 -15.90 4.26 23.37
C VAL A 135 -14.78 5.20 23.83
N LYS A 136 -14.68 5.35 25.15
CA LYS A 136 -13.33 5.52 25.72
C LYS A 136 -12.60 4.24 25.33
N ALA A 137 -11.80 4.34 24.29
CA ALA A 137 -11.06 3.26 23.72
C ALA A 137 -10.42 2.46 24.84
N GLN A 138 -10.70 1.18 24.92
CA GLN A 138 -9.70 0.23 25.35
C GLN A 138 -8.63 0.29 24.26
N THR A 139 -7.88 1.38 24.24
CA THR A 139 -6.66 1.51 23.47
C THR A 139 -5.79 0.37 23.95
N SER A 140 -5.49 -0.53 23.03
CA SER A 140 -4.49 -1.56 23.28
C SER A 140 -3.28 -0.85 23.89
N SER A 141 -2.62 -1.46 24.86
CA SER A 141 -1.49 -0.91 25.61
C SER A 141 -0.23 -0.60 24.76
N TRP A 142 -0.36 -0.53 23.47
CA TRP A 142 0.70 -0.29 22.48
C TRP A 142 0.97 1.22 22.29
N PHE A 143 -0.05 2.07 22.49
CA PHE A 143 0.09 3.52 22.41
C PHE A 143 -0.60 4.17 23.61
N ASN A 144 0.02 5.18 24.16
CA ASN A 144 -0.56 6.01 25.21
C ASN A 144 -1.59 6.96 24.56
N ASP A 145 -2.66 7.35 25.28
CA ASP A 145 -3.67 8.30 24.76
C ASP A 145 -3.07 9.62 24.24
N LYS A 146 -1.88 10.02 24.74
CA LYS A 146 -1.12 11.19 24.26
C LYS A 146 -0.46 10.93 22.90
N ASP A 147 -0.30 9.68 22.49
CA ASP A 147 0.40 9.29 21.29
C ASP A 147 -0.55 9.16 20.08
N LEU A 148 -1.86 9.38 20.28
CA LEU A 148 -2.88 9.33 19.23
C LEU A 148 -2.89 10.55 18.30
N THR A 149 -2.10 11.59 18.62
CA THR A 149 -1.98 12.83 17.83
C THR A 149 -0.55 13.07 17.36
N LEU A 150 0.21 11.99 17.11
CA LEU A 150 1.59 12.09 16.61
C LEU A 150 1.62 12.79 15.26
N THR A 151 2.51 13.76 15.15
CA THR A 151 2.75 14.48 13.88
C THR A 151 4.05 14.01 13.28
N GLY A 152 3.99 13.61 12.01
CA GLY A 152 5.16 13.12 11.28
C GLY A 152 5.23 13.65 9.86
N VAL A 153 6.35 13.38 9.22
CA VAL A 153 6.60 13.76 7.82
C VAL A 153 7.17 12.59 7.04
N TYR A 154 6.94 12.61 5.72
CA TYR A 154 7.69 11.78 4.79
C TYR A 154 9.04 12.41 4.53
N TYR A 155 10.11 11.63 4.64
CA TYR A 155 11.46 12.06 4.33
C TYR A 155 12.12 11.05 3.40
N TYR A 156 12.64 11.53 2.29
CA TYR A 156 13.30 10.71 1.27
C TYR A 156 14.81 10.98 1.32
N PRO A 157 15.56 10.28 2.18
CA PRO A 157 17.00 10.51 2.36
C PRO A 157 17.79 10.35 1.05
N GLU A 158 17.33 9.52 0.12
CA GLU A 158 17.93 9.32 -1.20
C GLU A 158 17.90 10.55 -2.10
N HIS A 159 17.08 11.55 -1.80
CA HIS A 159 17.01 12.82 -2.52
C HIS A 159 17.96 13.88 -1.97
N TRP A 160 18.66 13.58 -0.86
CA TRP A 160 19.48 14.54 -0.14
C TRP A 160 20.88 13.98 0.09
N ASP A 161 21.89 14.88 0.13
CA ASP A 161 23.24 14.50 0.52
C ASP A 161 23.27 14.00 1.99
N GLU A 162 23.97 12.90 2.24
CA GLU A 162 24.06 12.27 3.57
C GLU A 162 24.50 13.27 4.66
N SER A 163 25.35 14.24 4.30
CA SER A 163 25.79 15.30 5.21
C SER A 163 24.69 16.22 5.72
N GLN A 164 23.50 16.17 5.09
CA GLN A 164 22.35 16.99 5.46
C GLN A 164 21.38 16.28 6.41
N TRP A 165 21.47 14.95 6.52
CA TRP A 165 20.48 14.15 7.26
C TRP A 165 20.40 14.55 8.74
N GLU A 166 21.55 14.65 9.43
CA GLU A 166 21.56 15.03 10.85
C GLU A 166 20.91 16.40 11.09
N ARG A 167 21.22 17.38 10.23
CA ARG A 167 20.59 18.71 10.27
C ARG A 167 19.09 18.63 10.09
N ASP A 168 18.62 17.80 9.14
CA ASP A 168 17.21 17.72 8.77
C ASP A 168 16.41 17.01 9.86
N PHE A 169 16.93 15.92 10.42
CA PHE A 169 16.31 15.25 11.59
C PHE A 169 16.26 16.15 12.81
N LYS A 170 17.31 16.93 13.06
CA LYS A 170 17.30 17.92 14.15
C LYS A 170 16.22 18.97 13.95
N LYS A 171 16.06 19.50 12.74
CA LYS A 171 15.00 20.45 12.41
C LYS A 171 13.60 19.85 12.56
N MET A 172 13.40 18.60 12.12
CA MET A 172 12.14 17.90 12.31
C MET A 172 11.79 17.80 13.79
N HIS A 173 12.74 17.44 14.63
CA HIS A 173 12.55 17.39 16.09
C HIS A 173 12.23 18.76 16.68
N GLU A 174 12.97 19.82 16.28
CA GLU A 174 12.73 21.20 16.73
C GLU A 174 11.35 21.71 16.32
N LEU A 175 10.78 21.23 15.21
CA LEU A 175 9.42 21.53 14.74
C LEU A 175 8.34 20.69 15.41
N GLY A 176 8.71 19.76 16.30
CA GLY A 176 7.79 18.91 17.03
C GLY A 176 7.30 17.69 16.25
N PHE A 177 7.98 17.29 15.18
CA PHE A 177 7.69 16.01 14.53
C PHE A 177 8.20 14.86 15.40
N GLU A 178 7.36 13.88 15.65
CA GLU A 178 7.61 12.77 16.56
C GLU A 178 8.02 11.50 15.84
N PHE A 179 7.70 11.42 14.53
CA PHE A 179 8.14 10.33 13.66
C PHE A 179 8.41 10.83 12.24
N THR A 180 9.17 10.06 11.49
CA THR A 180 9.33 10.24 10.03
C THR A 180 9.15 8.91 9.34
N HIS A 181 8.49 8.95 8.17
CA HIS A 181 8.38 7.82 7.25
C HIS A 181 9.43 7.99 6.17
N PHE A 182 10.26 6.97 5.96
CA PHE A 182 11.27 6.95 4.90
C PHE A 182 11.29 5.57 4.23
N ALA A 183 11.98 5.50 3.08
CA ALA A 183 12.15 4.28 2.29
C ALA A 183 10.89 3.75 1.56
N GLU A 184 9.89 4.58 1.32
CA GLU A 184 8.70 4.15 0.56
C GLU A 184 9.04 3.74 -0.89
N PHE A 185 10.07 4.33 -1.48
CA PHE A 185 10.52 4.07 -2.84
C PHE A 185 11.94 3.47 -2.95
N CYS A 186 12.56 3.12 -1.85
CA CYS A 186 13.96 2.64 -1.81
C CYS A 186 14.18 1.21 -2.32
N LEU A 187 13.21 0.56 -2.93
CA LEU A 187 13.35 -0.81 -3.43
C LEU A 187 14.30 -0.96 -4.64
N GLY A 188 14.92 0.11 -5.10
CA GLY A 188 15.85 0.12 -6.24
C GLY A 188 17.32 0.36 -5.90
N ALA A 189 17.64 0.82 -4.71
CA ALA A 189 19.02 1.11 -4.30
C ALA A 189 19.61 -0.04 -3.46
N THR A 190 19.83 -1.21 -4.07
CA THR A 190 20.67 -2.24 -3.46
C THR A 190 22.15 -1.87 -3.55
N GLY A 191 22.52 -0.82 -2.86
CA GLY A 191 23.89 -0.59 -2.49
C GLY A 191 24.15 -1.36 -1.20
N THR A 192 24.85 -2.49 -1.29
CA THR A 192 25.43 -3.20 -0.18
C THR A 192 26.31 -2.27 0.65
N ARG A 193 25.77 -1.68 1.71
CA ARG A 193 26.57 -1.25 2.86
C ARG A 193 25.86 -1.70 4.14
N ARG A 194 26.38 -2.77 4.73
CA ARG A 194 26.17 -3.06 6.15
C ARG A 194 26.83 -1.93 6.94
N GLY A 195 26.01 -1.00 7.42
CA GLY A 195 26.39 -0.10 8.49
C GLY A 195 25.87 -0.71 9.79
N THR A 196 26.76 -1.11 10.65
CA THR A 196 26.48 -1.37 12.07
C THR A 196 26.11 -0.07 12.74
N LEU A 197 24.92 -0.01 13.35
CA LEU A 197 24.57 0.94 14.40
C LEU A 197 25.19 0.47 15.70
#